data_429b2d750ee9ae3cc6a145126f6e7d39
#
_entry.id   429b2d750ee9ae3cc6a145126f6e7d39
#
_cell.length_a   1.000
_cell.length_b   1.000
_cell.length_c   1.000
_cell.angle_alpha   90.00
_cell.angle_beta   90.00
_cell.angle_gamma   90.00
#
_symmetry.space_group_name_H-M   'P 1'
#
loop_
_entity.id
_entity.type
_entity.pdbx_description
1 polymer ?
#
loop_
_entity_poly.entity_id
_entity_poly.type
_entity_poly.pdbx_seq_one_letter_code
_entity_poly.pdbx_strand_id
1 'polypeptide(L)' 'EDLGALEALAEEVDQSKRDTLVEIAQAIDSAKNYERAAELLRGLLFIDKFALELDDAISALV' A
#
# COMPACT_ATOMS: atom_id res chain seq x y z
N GLU A 1 -4.84 -14.84 -17.82
CA GLU A 1 -4.79 -13.68 -16.95
C GLU A 1 -6.10 -12.91 -16.98
N ASP A 2 -6.59 -12.51 -15.81
CA ASP A 2 -7.84 -11.79 -15.68
C ASP A 2 -7.56 -10.34 -15.31
N LEU A 3 -7.75 -9.44 -16.24
CA LEU A 3 -7.53 -8.00 -16.02
C LEU A 3 -8.44 -7.46 -14.91
N GLY A 4 -9.70 -7.93 -14.86
CA GLY A 4 -10.63 -7.52 -13.81
C GLY A 4 -10.15 -7.91 -12.42
N ALA A 5 -9.59 -9.11 -12.27
CA ALA A 5 -9.02 -9.56 -11.00
C ALA A 5 -7.79 -8.75 -10.61
N LEU A 6 -6.94 -8.40 -11.59
CA LEU A 6 -5.78 -7.57 -11.33
C LEU A 6 -6.16 -6.16 -10.92
N GLU A 7 -7.19 -5.60 -11.55
CA GLU A 7 -7.67 -4.28 -11.19
C GLU A 7 -8.30 -4.26 -9.80
N ALA A 8 -9.04 -5.31 -9.44
CA ALA A 8 -9.62 -5.43 -8.10
C ALA A 8 -8.51 -5.53 -7.05
N LEU A 9 -7.45 -6.28 -7.34
CA LEU A 9 -6.31 -6.39 -6.45
C LEU A 9 -5.59 -5.04 -6.31
N ALA A 10 -5.47 -4.30 -7.39
CA ALA A 10 -4.87 -2.96 -7.37
C ALA A 10 -5.66 -2.01 -6.46
N GLU A 11 -6.99 -2.10 -6.47
CA GLU A 11 -7.83 -1.30 -5.57
C GLU A 11 -7.62 -1.69 -4.12
N GLU A 12 -7.49 -2.97 -3.83
CA GLU A 12 -7.21 -3.44 -2.46
C GLU A 12 -5.85 -2.96 -1.97
N VAL A 13 -4.85 -3.00 -2.82
CA VAL A 13 -3.50 -2.50 -2.49
C VAL A 13 -3.56 -1.00 -2.21
N ASP A 14 -4.29 -0.26 -3.03
CA ASP A 14 -4.44 1.18 -2.88
C ASP A 14 -5.13 1.53 -1.55
N GLN A 15 -6.17 0.78 -1.19
CA GLN A 15 -6.86 0.98 0.08
C GLN A 15 -5.96 0.65 1.26
N SER A 16 -5.20 -0.43 1.17
CA SER A 16 -4.24 -0.81 2.20
C SER A 16 -3.19 0.28 2.42
N LYS A 17 -2.74 0.89 1.34
CA LYS A 17 -1.79 2.00 1.39
C LYS A 17 -2.38 3.20 2.13
N ARG A 18 -3.62 3.56 1.82
CA ARG A 18 -4.31 4.68 2.48
C ARG A 18 -4.49 4.41 3.97
N ASP A 19 -4.92 3.21 4.32
CA ASP A 19 -5.12 2.80 5.72
C ASP A 19 -3.81 2.87 6.48
N THR A 20 -2.72 2.43 5.87
CA THR A 20 -1.39 2.48 6.48
C THR A 20 -0.95 3.91 6.71
N LEU A 21 -1.20 4.81 5.75
CA LEU A 21 -0.86 6.23 5.91
C LEU A 21 -1.63 6.87 7.06
N VAL A 22 -2.89 6.51 7.25
CA VAL A 22 -3.70 6.98 8.37
C VAL A 22 -3.11 6.47 9.69
N GLU A 23 -2.73 5.20 9.76
CA GLU A 23 -2.11 4.63 10.96
C GLU A 23 -0.78 5.30 11.29
N ILE A 24 0.03 5.61 10.27
CA ILE A 24 1.30 6.32 10.47
C ILE A 24 1.03 7.70 11.07
N ALA A 25 0.08 8.43 10.52
CA ALA A 25 -0.29 9.75 11.03
C ALA A 25 -0.75 9.67 12.47
N GLN A 26 -1.59 8.70 12.82
CA GLN A 26 -2.05 8.49 14.19
C GLN A 26 -0.92 8.14 15.14
N ALA A 27 0.01 7.32 14.70
CA ALA A 27 1.15 6.92 15.53
C ALA A 27 2.03 8.13 15.87
N ILE A 28 2.21 9.03 14.92
CA ILE A 28 3.05 10.23 15.11
C ILE A 28 2.29 11.30 15.91
N ASP A 29 1.06 11.63 15.50
CA ASP A 29 0.33 12.77 16.03
C ASP A 29 -0.29 12.51 17.39
N SER A 30 -0.94 11.35 17.56
CA SER A 30 -1.70 11.07 18.77
C SER A 30 -0.90 10.35 19.83
N ALA A 31 -0.18 9.30 19.43
CA ALA A 31 0.56 8.45 20.35
C ALA A 31 2.03 8.80 20.46
N LYS A 32 2.54 9.59 19.53
CA LYS A 32 3.98 9.89 19.37
C LYS A 32 4.83 8.63 19.40
N ASN A 33 4.29 7.57 18.81
CA ASN A 33 4.93 6.28 18.77
C ASN A 33 5.74 6.15 17.48
N TYR A 34 6.95 6.68 17.49
CA TYR A 34 7.79 6.75 16.31
C TYR A 34 8.30 5.38 15.87
N GLU A 35 8.44 4.45 16.80
CA GLU A 35 8.83 3.08 16.46
C GLU A 35 7.74 2.40 15.63
N ARG A 36 6.48 2.57 16.04
CA ARG A 36 5.35 2.03 15.31
C ARG A 36 5.23 2.69 13.93
N ALA A 37 5.43 4.00 13.87
CA ALA A 37 5.40 4.72 12.60
C ALA A 37 6.49 4.20 11.65
N ALA A 38 7.69 3.93 12.16
CA ALA A 38 8.78 3.40 11.35
C ALA A 38 8.47 2.00 10.83
N GLU A 39 7.86 1.14 11.65
CA GLU A 39 7.42 -0.18 11.22
C GLU A 39 6.39 -0.11 10.12
N LEU A 40 5.40 0.76 10.29
CA LEU A 40 4.35 0.98 9.31
C LEU A 40 4.92 1.52 8.00
N LEU A 41 5.89 2.42 8.08
CA LEU A 41 6.54 2.97 6.90
C LEU A 41 7.29 1.89 6.13
N ARG A 42 7.99 1.00 6.83
CA ARG A 42 8.66 -0.13 6.17
C ARG A 42 7.66 -1.02 5.45
N GLY A 43 6.52 -1.29 6.09
CA GLY A 43 5.43 -2.04 5.45
C GLY A 43 4.90 -1.33 4.22
N LEU A 44 4.78 -0.01 4.29
CA LEU A 44 4.31 0.80 3.18
C LEU A 44 5.25 0.69 1.97
N LEU A 45 6.56 0.61 2.19
CA LEU A 45 7.52 0.43 1.11
C LEU A 45 7.31 -0.89 0.37
N PHE A 46 6.97 -1.96 1.08
CA PHE A 46 6.60 -3.23 0.44
C PHE A 46 5.32 -3.12 -0.35
N ILE A 47 4.33 -2.42 0.18
CA ILE A 47 3.06 -2.18 -0.51
C ILE A 47 3.30 -1.40 -1.79
N ASP A 48 4.13 -0.36 -1.75
CA ASP A 48 4.47 0.43 -2.92
C ASP A 48 5.16 -0.41 -3.99
N LYS A 49 6.10 -1.26 -3.59
CA LYS A 49 6.80 -2.14 -4.51
C LYS A 49 5.83 -3.11 -5.19
N PHE A 50 4.95 -3.70 -4.41
CA PHE A 50 3.94 -4.62 -4.94
C PHE A 50 3.00 -3.89 -5.89
N ALA A 51 2.61 -2.65 -5.56
CA ALA A 51 1.75 -1.84 -6.41
C ALA A 51 2.39 -1.57 -7.78
N LEU A 52 3.70 -1.31 -7.81
CA LEU A 52 4.43 -1.11 -9.05
C LEU A 52 4.47 -2.37 -9.91
N GLU A 53 4.71 -3.52 -9.27
CA GLU A 53 4.72 -4.80 -9.99
C GLU A 53 3.34 -5.12 -10.56
N LEU A 54 2.29 -4.82 -9.80
CA LEU A 54 0.93 -5.04 -10.22
C LEU A 54 0.56 -4.11 -11.39
N ASP A 55 0.97 -2.87 -11.32
CA ASP A 55 0.75 -1.89 -12.38
C ASP A 55 1.43 -2.33 -13.67
N ASP A 56 2.65 -2.84 -13.58
CA ASP A 56 3.38 -3.38 -14.72
C ASP A 56 2.64 -4.57 -15.33
N ALA A 57 2.08 -5.44 -14.50
CA ALA A 57 1.32 -6.60 -14.98
C ALA A 57 0.05 -6.15 -15.71
N ILE A 58 -0.64 -5.14 -15.20
CA ILE A 58 -1.83 -4.59 -15.85
C ILE A 58 -1.45 -3.95 -17.19
N SER A 59 -0.37 -3.19 -17.22
CA SER A 59 0.12 -2.54 -18.45
C SER A 59 0.47 -3.56 -19.53
N ALA A 60 0.95 -4.72 -19.14
CA ALA A 60 1.28 -5.77 -20.08
C ALA A 60 0.03 -6.41 -20.72
N LEU A 61 -1.14 -6.28 -20.09
CA LEU A 61 -2.39 -6.83 -20.58
C LEU A 61 -3.21 -5.85 -21.42
N VAL A 62 -2.88 -4.59 -21.38
CA VAL A 62 -3.57 -3.53 -22.14
C VAL A 62 -2.65 -2.86 -23.20
#